data_72c4625cba2a934ddd79ece3b354169c
#
_entry.id   72c4625cba2a934ddd79ece3b354169c
#
_cell.length_a   1.000
_cell.length_b   1.000
_cell.length_c   1.000
_cell.angle_alpha   90.00
_cell.angle_beta   90.00
_cell.angle_gamma   90.00
#
_symmetry.space_group_name_H-M   'P 1'
#
loop_
_entity.id
_entity.type
_entity.pdbx_description
1 polymer ?
#
loop_
_entity_poly.entity_id
_entity_poly.type
_entity_poly.pdbx_seq_one_letter_code
_entity_poly.pdbx_strand_id
1 'polypeptide(L)'
;MADFIVSEVLFDAENKTPVRFVALQICELNGKMHEIIKHDFAHGVYNVHRFFENPGNKVEFPGIPISNGLIYSSKKDIMINWKDYKARFFTRHGPNINI
;
A
#
# COMPACT_ATOMS: atom_id res chain seq x y z
N MET A 1 19.44 -4.88 1.89
CA MET A 1 18.08 -4.60 1.38
C MET A 1 17.06 -5.25 2.28
N ALA A 2 16.05 -4.52 2.69
CA ALA A 2 14.99 -5.02 3.54
C ALA A 2 13.62 -4.71 2.95
N ASP A 3 12.67 -5.61 3.17
CA ASP A 3 11.29 -5.47 2.72
C ASP A 3 10.37 -5.43 3.94
N PHE A 4 9.41 -4.49 3.92
CA PHE A 4 8.46 -4.31 5.01
C PHE A 4 7.03 -4.26 4.46
N ILE A 5 6.13 -4.89 5.21
CA ILE A 5 4.69 -4.71 5.01
C ILE A 5 4.16 -4.08 6.28
N VAL A 6 3.65 -2.86 6.16
CA VAL A 6 3.20 -2.06 7.30
C VAL A 6 1.70 -1.83 7.16
N SER A 7 0.97 -1.97 8.26
CA SER A 7 -0.44 -1.62 8.27
C SER A 7 -0.81 -0.92 9.56
N GLU A 8 -1.70 0.06 9.44
CA GLU A 8 -2.27 0.78 10.58
C GLU A 8 -3.78 0.87 10.40
N VAL A 9 -4.51 0.69 11.49
CA VAL A 9 -5.97 0.81 11.49
C VAL A 9 -6.37 1.69 12.67
N LEU A 10 -7.20 2.68 12.39
CA LEU A 10 -7.81 3.51 13.42
C LEU A 10 -9.24 3.06 13.63
N PHE A 11 -9.60 2.76 14.87
CA PHE A 11 -10.94 2.31 15.26
C PHE A 11 -11.70 3.40 16.01
N ASP A 12 -13.01 3.42 15.81
CA ASP A 12 -13.90 4.18 16.66
C ASP A 12 -13.92 3.54 18.05
N ALA A 13 -13.68 4.35 19.10
CA ALA A 13 -13.53 3.83 20.45
C ALA A 13 -14.83 3.24 21.02
N GLU A 14 -15.98 3.77 20.63
CA GLU A 14 -17.27 3.31 21.13
C GLU A 14 -17.77 2.07 20.41
N ASN A 15 -17.75 2.10 19.07
CA ASN A 15 -18.29 1.04 18.25
C ASN A 15 -17.27 -0.02 17.89
N LYS A 16 -15.98 0.25 18.10
CA LYS A 16 -14.86 -0.63 17.74
C LYS A 16 -14.87 -1.00 16.26
N THR A 17 -15.38 -0.11 15.42
CA THR A 17 -15.38 -0.27 13.98
C THR A 17 -14.21 0.49 13.37
N PRO A 18 -13.63 -0.01 12.27
CA PRO A 18 -12.54 0.70 11.60
C PRO A 18 -13.06 1.96 10.92
N VAL A 19 -12.33 3.08 11.05
CA VAL A 19 -12.67 4.35 10.42
C VAL A 19 -11.63 4.79 9.41
N ARG A 20 -10.40 4.35 9.54
CA ARG A 20 -9.29 4.62 8.61
C ARG A 20 -8.34 3.45 8.61
N PHE A 21 -7.67 3.22 7.48
CA PHE A 21 -6.56 2.28 7.45
C PHE A 21 -5.57 2.64 6.35
N VAL A 22 -4.37 2.11 6.49
CA VAL A 22 -3.35 2.09 5.44
C VAL A 22 -2.67 0.73 5.48
N ALA A 23 -2.40 0.17 4.30
CA ALA A 23 -1.55 -1.01 4.14
C ALA A 23 -0.52 -0.69 3.07
N LEU A 24 0.76 -0.86 3.39
CA LEU A 24 1.86 -0.31 2.62
C LEU A 24 2.98 -1.33 2.49
N GLN A 25 3.49 -1.49 1.27
CA GLN A 25 4.72 -2.23 1.01
C GLN A 25 5.86 -1.24 0.80
N ILE A 26 6.93 -1.42 1.55
CA ILE A 26 8.14 -0.59 1.49
C ILE A 26 9.33 -1.49 1.23
N CYS A 27 10.24 -1.02 0.37
CA CYS A 27 11.56 -1.63 0.18
C CYS A 27 12.64 -0.65 0.60
N GLU A 28 13.55 -1.07 1.46
CA GLU A 28 14.69 -0.26 1.87
C GLU A 28 15.91 -0.68 1.05
N LEU A 29 16.53 0.31 0.40
CA LEU A 29 17.73 0.13 -0.42
C LEU A 29 18.75 1.19 -0.04
N ASN A 30 19.93 0.78 0.42
CA ASN A 30 21.02 1.70 0.76
C ASN A 30 20.58 2.82 1.71
N GLY A 31 19.76 2.48 2.70
CA GLY A 31 19.24 3.43 3.67
C GLY A 31 18.08 4.28 3.20
N LYS A 32 17.60 4.09 1.97
CA LYS A 32 16.45 4.82 1.44
C LYS A 32 15.21 3.93 1.42
N MET A 33 14.09 4.48 1.87
CA MET A 33 12.80 3.80 1.85
C MET A 33 12.04 4.14 0.57
N HIS A 34 11.58 3.09 -0.13
CA HIS A 34 10.79 3.24 -1.35
C HIS A 34 9.42 2.62 -1.13
N GLU A 35 8.37 3.40 -1.27
CA GLU A 35 7.01 2.89 -1.26
C GLU A 35 6.73 2.20 -2.59
N ILE A 36 6.21 0.98 -2.53
CA ILE A 36 5.93 0.15 -3.71
C ILE A 36 4.44 0.20 -4.07
N ILE A 37 3.58 -0.03 -3.08
CA ILE A 37 2.13 0.04 -3.23
C ILE A 37 1.52 0.45 -1.89
N LYS A 38 0.44 1.24 -1.93
CA LYS A 38 -0.28 1.66 -0.74
C LYS A 38 -1.78 1.51 -0.97
N HIS A 39 -2.44 0.73 -0.13
CA HIS A 39 -3.88 0.72 0.03
C HIS A 39 -4.24 1.68 1.14
N ASP A 40 -5.17 2.58 0.91
CA ASP A 40 -5.43 3.70 1.81
C ASP A 40 -6.93 3.99 1.90
N PHE A 41 -7.39 4.26 3.12
CA PHE A 41 -8.74 4.77 3.39
C PHE A 41 -8.64 5.88 4.46
N ALA A 42 -7.88 6.93 4.14
CA ALA A 42 -7.61 8.00 5.10
C ALA A 42 -8.61 9.16 5.00
N HIS A 43 -9.23 9.36 3.84
CA HIS A 43 -10.07 10.53 3.57
C HIS A 43 -11.48 10.16 3.10
N GLY A 44 -12.00 9.02 3.57
CA GLY A 44 -13.35 8.59 3.26
C GLY A 44 -13.51 7.89 1.91
N VAL A 45 -12.42 7.71 1.17
CA VAL A 45 -12.42 7.01 -0.11
C VAL A 45 -11.30 5.97 -0.12
N TYR A 46 -11.67 4.72 -0.44
CA TYR A 46 -10.66 3.69 -0.65
C TYR A 46 -9.89 3.99 -1.92
N ASN A 47 -8.56 3.96 -1.84
CA ASN A 47 -7.71 4.15 -2.99
C ASN A 47 -6.48 3.24 -2.92
N VAL A 48 -5.93 2.96 -4.10
CA VAL A 48 -4.71 2.16 -4.25
C VAL A 48 -3.71 2.98 -5.05
N HIS A 49 -2.57 3.27 -4.46
CA HIS A 49 -1.49 3.97 -5.14
C HIS A 49 -0.40 2.97 -5.52
N ARG A 50 -0.25 2.72 -6.80
CA ARG A 50 0.73 1.78 -7.35
C ARG A 50 1.99 2.55 -7.74
N PHE A 51 2.90 2.69 -6.78
CA PHE A 51 4.17 3.37 -7.02
C PHE A 51 5.08 2.55 -7.93
N PHE A 52 4.81 1.25 -8.09
CA PHE A 52 5.58 0.41 -8.99
C PHE A 52 5.33 0.75 -10.47
N GLU A 53 4.28 1.49 -10.79
CA GLU A 53 4.09 2.04 -12.11
C GLU A 53 4.95 3.29 -12.31
N ASN A 54 5.28 3.61 -13.56
CA ASN A 54 6.04 4.81 -13.90
C ASN A 54 5.34 5.54 -15.06
N PRO A 55 4.69 6.70 -14.81
CA PRO A 55 4.52 7.34 -13.50
C PRO A 55 3.62 6.56 -12.56
N GLY A 56 3.70 6.86 -11.27
CA GLY A 56 2.87 6.23 -10.27
C GLY A 56 1.39 6.39 -10.58
N ASN A 57 0.62 5.36 -10.31
CA ASN A 57 -0.80 5.30 -10.64
C ASN A 57 -1.63 5.21 -9.35
N LYS A 58 -2.54 6.18 -9.17
CA LYS A 58 -3.48 6.19 -8.04
C LYS A 58 -4.89 5.97 -8.57
N VAL A 59 -5.54 4.91 -8.09
CA VAL A 59 -6.92 4.59 -8.45
C VAL A 59 -7.81 4.76 -7.22
N GLU A 60 -8.89 5.51 -7.37
CA GLU A 60 -9.89 5.70 -6.33
C GLU A 60 -11.12 4.83 -6.60
N PHE A 61 -11.72 4.31 -5.52
CA PHE A 61 -12.90 3.47 -5.58
C PHE A 61 -14.00 4.09 -4.72
N PRO A 62 -14.68 5.13 -5.24
CA PRO A 62 -15.75 5.79 -4.49
C PRO A 62 -16.91 4.82 -4.24
N GLY A 63 -17.54 4.94 -3.08
CA GLY A 63 -18.69 4.11 -2.73
C GLY A 63 -18.36 2.78 -2.07
N ILE A 64 -17.07 2.42 -1.94
CA ILE A 64 -16.69 1.22 -1.18
C ILE A 64 -16.56 1.61 0.29
N PRO A 65 -17.38 1.05 1.19
CA PRO A 65 -17.27 1.35 2.61
C PRO A 65 -16.05 0.70 3.23
N ILE A 66 -15.51 1.33 4.27
CA ILE A 66 -14.46 0.70 5.07
C ILE A 66 -15.05 -0.48 5.82
N SER A 67 -14.29 -1.57 5.89
CA SER A 67 -14.69 -2.79 6.59
C SER A 67 -13.46 -3.61 6.95
N ASN A 68 -13.62 -4.55 7.88
CA ASN A 68 -12.55 -5.50 8.19
C ASN A 68 -12.19 -6.34 6.97
N GLY A 69 -13.17 -6.68 6.14
CA GLY A 69 -12.94 -7.41 4.90
C GLY A 69 -12.09 -6.65 3.91
N LEU A 70 -12.34 -5.35 3.76
CA LEU A 70 -11.53 -4.49 2.89
C LEU A 70 -10.09 -4.39 3.39
N ILE A 71 -9.91 -4.21 4.70
CA ILE A 71 -8.58 -4.17 5.32
C ILE A 71 -7.85 -5.49 5.10
N TYR A 72 -8.52 -6.61 5.35
CA TYR A 72 -7.95 -7.93 5.15
C TYR A 72 -7.54 -8.16 3.70
N SER A 73 -8.42 -7.84 2.74
CA SER A 73 -8.10 -8.05 1.33
C SER A 73 -6.97 -7.16 0.85
N SER A 74 -6.86 -5.94 1.37
CA SER A 74 -5.75 -5.02 1.06
C SER A 74 -4.41 -5.59 1.53
N LYS A 75 -4.37 -6.08 2.76
CA LYS A 75 -3.17 -6.70 3.32
C LYS A 75 -2.81 -7.98 2.57
N LYS A 76 -3.82 -8.80 2.24
CA LYS A 76 -3.63 -10.06 1.52
C LYS A 76 -3.08 -9.82 0.11
N ASP A 77 -3.55 -8.79 -0.57
CA ASP A 77 -3.02 -8.42 -1.89
C ASP A 77 -1.50 -8.22 -1.83
N ILE A 78 -1.03 -7.45 -0.85
CA ILE A 78 0.41 -7.20 -0.68
C ILE A 78 1.14 -8.48 -0.29
N MET A 79 0.60 -9.25 0.64
CA MET A 79 1.24 -10.48 1.13
C MET A 79 1.41 -11.53 0.04
N ILE A 80 0.47 -11.59 -0.90
CA ILE A 80 0.54 -12.56 -2.00
C ILE A 80 1.43 -12.04 -3.12
N ASN A 81 1.39 -10.75 -3.41
CA ASN A 81 1.99 -10.18 -4.62
C ASN A 81 3.25 -9.34 -4.38
N TRP A 82 3.77 -9.26 -3.17
CA TRP A 82 4.86 -8.34 -2.84
C TRP A 82 6.10 -8.53 -3.70
N LYS A 83 6.44 -9.77 -4.05
CA LYS A 83 7.60 -10.05 -4.90
C LYS A 83 7.40 -9.56 -6.32
N ASP A 84 6.19 -9.76 -6.86
CA ASP A 84 5.84 -9.29 -8.20
C ASP A 84 5.83 -7.76 -8.25
N TYR A 85 5.22 -7.11 -7.26
CA TYR A 85 5.19 -5.65 -7.17
C TYR A 85 6.61 -5.06 -7.06
N LYS A 86 7.45 -5.68 -6.23
CA LYS A 86 8.85 -5.28 -6.10
C LYS A 86 9.60 -5.41 -7.42
N ALA A 87 9.43 -6.54 -8.11
CA ALA A 87 10.08 -6.76 -9.41
C ALA A 87 9.63 -5.71 -10.43
N ARG A 88 8.34 -5.40 -10.48
CA ARG A 88 7.81 -4.35 -11.36
C ARG A 88 8.39 -2.98 -11.02
N PHE A 89 8.50 -2.67 -9.73
CA PHE A 89 9.09 -1.41 -9.29
C PHE A 89 10.52 -1.26 -9.81
N PHE A 90 11.35 -2.28 -9.63
CA PHE A 90 12.73 -2.24 -10.12
C PHE A 90 12.83 -2.17 -11.63
N THR A 91 11.97 -2.88 -12.35
CA THR A 91 11.93 -2.85 -13.81
C THR A 91 11.57 -1.45 -14.32
N ARG A 92 10.56 -0.80 -13.70
CA ARG A 92 10.04 0.50 -14.15
C ARG A 92 10.90 1.67 -13.71
N HIS A 93 11.55 1.57 -12.54
CA HIS A 93 12.30 2.66 -11.92
C HIS A 93 13.80 2.40 -11.82
N GLY A 94 14.27 1.24 -12.30
CA GLY A 94 15.65 0.80 -12.13
C GLY A 94 16.70 1.84 -12.50
N PRO A 95 16.61 2.50 -13.67
CA PRO A 95 17.59 3.53 -14.05
C PRO A 95 17.58 4.77 -13.14
N ASN A 96 16.50 4.97 -12.39
CA ASN A 96 16.31 6.13 -11.51
C ASN A 96 16.52 5.81 -10.04
N ILE A 97 16.81 4.55 -9.72
CA ILE A 97 17.06 4.13 -8.34
C ILE A 97 18.55 4.15 -8.10
N ASN A 98 18.97 4.99 -7.18
CA ASN A 98 20.36 5.05 -6.76
C ASN A 98 20.61 3.96 -5.72
N ILE A 99 21.21 2.91 -6.15
CA ILE A 99 21.52 1.74 -5.32
C ILE A 99 22.93 1.83 -4.77
#